data_75e02345617b3e1aa7e706264702781b
#
_entry.id   75e02345617b3e1aa7e706264702781b
#
_cell.length_a   1.000
_cell.length_b   1.000
_cell.length_c   1.000
_cell.angle_alpha   90.00
_cell.angle_beta   90.00
_cell.angle_gamma   90.00
#
_symmetry.space_group_name_H-M   'P 1'
#
loop_
_entity.id
_entity.type
_entity.pdbx_description
1 polymer ?
#
loop_
_entity_poly.entity_id
_entity_poly.type
_entity_poly.pdbx_seq_one_letter_code
_entity_poly.pdbx_strand_id
1 'polypeptide(L)'
;MACPRTSQIYWLIAFLLLALPLSAFAALGENESTIAAEQAQMNATRRVTRAATHSIHEMQTPAGHVIREYVSLTGTVFGVTWQGPSKPDLKQLLGTHFDELQQTAKPAAIRRGPVVIHQPNLVFEMSGHMRAFSGRAYLPQLVPEGVQADSIR
;
A
#
# COMPACT_ATOMS: atom_id res chain seq x y z
N MET A 1 9.50 -8.46 -57.53
CA MET A 1 8.40 -7.92 -56.70
C MET A 1 8.43 -8.64 -55.36
N ALA A 2 9.08 -8.09 -54.37
CA ALA A 2 9.20 -8.67 -53.03
C ALA A 2 8.18 -7.99 -52.09
N CYS A 3 7.35 -8.79 -51.48
CA CYS A 3 6.23 -8.38 -50.64
C CYS A 3 6.73 -7.91 -49.24
N PRO A 4 6.39 -6.71 -48.75
CA PRO A 4 6.82 -6.23 -47.45
C PRO A 4 5.85 -6.69 -46.36
N ARG A 5 5.74 -8.00 -46.13
CA ARG A 5 4.87 -8.56 -45.06
C ARG A 5 5.53 -8.59 -43.66
N THR A 6 6.82 -8.50 -43.62
CA THR A 6 7.59 -8.59 -42.34
C THR A 6 7.52 -7.32 -41.51
N SER A 7 7.39 -6.15 -42.11
CA SER A 7 7.32 -4.85 -41.38
C SER A 7 6.07 -4.72 -40.50
N GLN A 8 4.93 -5.23 -40.95
CA GLN A 8 3.67 -5.14 -40.19
C GLN A 8 3.67 -6.01 -38.94
N ILE A 9 4.40 -7.11 -38.93
CA ILE A 9 4.48 -8.02 -37.80
C ILE A 9 5.29 -7.36 -36.65
N TYR A 10 6.35 -6.63 -36.97
CA TYR A 10 7.15 -5.91 -35.94
C TYR A 10 6.36 -4.78 -35.29
N TRP A 11 5.50 -4.07 -36.00
CA TRP A 11 4.63 -3.04 -35.45
C TRP A 11 3.56 -3.63 -34.51
N LEU A 12 3.00 -4.78 -34.83
CA LEU A 12 2.04 -5.49 -33.97
C LEU A 12 2.70 -6.04 -32.70
N ILE A 13 3.94 -6.55 -32.78
CA ILE A 13 4.69 -7.04 -31.65
C ILE A 13 5.11 -5.87 -30.74
N ALA A 14 5.54 -4.74 -31.33
CA ALA A 14 5.90 -3.53 -30.59
C ALA A 14 4.68 -2.93 -29.86
N PHE A 15 3.49 -2.99 -30.47
CA PHE A 15 2.26 -2.50 -29.84
C PHE A 15 1.77 -3.43 -28.72
N LEU A 16 1.98 -4.73 -28.84
CA LEU A 16 1.64 -5.72 -27.82
C LEU A 16 2.55 -5.63 -26.59
N LEU A 17 3.82 -5.28 -26.77
CA LEU A 17 4.77 -5.08 -25.68
C LEU A 17 4.51 -3.81 -24.86
N LEU A 18 3.80 -2.82 -25.43
CA LEU A 18 3.44 -1.57 -24.76
C LEU A 18 2.20 -1.69 -23.86
N ALA A 19 1.47 -2.79 -23.96
CA ALA A 19 0.23 -3.06 -23.22
C ALA A 19 0.43 -3.92 -21.96
N LEU A 20 1.65 -4.03 -21.43
CA LEU A 20 1.85 -4.65 -20.13
C LEU A 20 1.21 -3.75 -19.07
N PRO A 21 0.19 -4.22 -18.34
CA PRO A 21 -0.34 -3.44 -17.23
C PRO A 21 0.79 -3.29 -16.21
N LEU A 22 1.25 -2.06 -16.01
CA LEU A 22 2.00 -1.72 -14.82
C LEU A 22 1.06 -2.03 -13.66
N SER A 23 1.40 -3.02 -12.87
CA SER A 23 0.67 -3.33 -11.65
C SER A 23 0.79 -2.12 -10.74
N ALA A 24 -0.20 -1.22 -10.82
CA ALA A 24 -0.33 -0.12 -9.89
C ALA A 24 -0.79 -0.74 -8.56
N PHE A 25 0.15 -0.96 -7.67
CA PHE A 25 -0.17 -1.31 -6.30
C PHE A 25 -0.66 -0.05 -5.59
N ALA A 26 -1.79 -0.12 -4.92
CA ALA A 26 -2.14 0.88 -3.94
C ALA A 26 -1.15 0.72 -2.80
N ALA A 27 -0.38 1.73 -2.57
CA ALA A 27 0.68 1.70 -1.59
C ALA A 27 0.78 3.04 -0.91
N LEU A 28 1.37 3.04 0.23
CA LEU A 28 1.69 4.24 0.99
C LEU A 28 2.42 5.26 0.09
N GLY A 29 1.88 6.48 -0.03
CA GLY A 29 2.38 7.53 -0.91
C GLY A 29 1.76 7.56 -2.32
N GLU A 30 1.01 6.54 -2.70
CA GLU A 30 0.38 6.45 -4.02
C GLU A 30 -0.99 7.15 -4.09
N ASN A 31 -1.57 7.16 -5.28
CA ASN A 31 -2.85 7.81 -5.52
C ASN A 31 -4.03 6.89 -5.15
N GLU A 32 -5.13 7.48 -4.65
CA GLU A 32 -6.38 6.79 -4.31
C GLU A 32 -6.91 5.87 -5.43
N SER A 33 -6.66 6.21 -6.69
CA SER A 33 -7.10 5.41 -7.83
C SER A 33 -6.55 3.97 -7.84
N THR A 34 -5.43 3.74 -7.16
CA THR A 34 -4.80 2.42 -7.07
C THR A 34 -5.49 1.50 -6.07
N ILE A 35 -6.25 2.03 -5.10
CA ILE A 35 -6.98 1.28 -4.06
C ILE A 35 -7.99 0.30 -4.67
N ALA A 36 -8.62 0.67 -5.78
CA ALA A 36 -9.59 -0.22 -6.44
C ALA A 36 -8.93 -1.50 -7.00
N ALA A 37 -7.71 -1.38 -7.53
CA ALA A 37 -6.94 -2.52 -8.02
C ALA A 37 -6.49 -3.43 -6.85
N GLU A 38 -6.08 -2.83 -5.75
CA GLU A 38 -5.69 -3.56 -4.54
C GLU A 38 -6.87 -4.30 -3.92
N GLN A 39 -8.02 -3.64 -3.81
CA GLN A 39 -9.25 -4.26 -3.35
C GLN A 39 -9.60 -5.52 -4.17
N ALA A 40 -9.51 -5.41 -5.50
CA ALA A 40 -9.79 -6.53 -6.39
C ALA A 40 -8.77 -7.67 -6.21
N GLN A 41 -7.49 -7.34 -6.06
CA GLN A 41 -6.43 -8.32 -5.86
C GLN A 41 -6.58 -9.09 -4.55
N MET A 42 -6.99 -8.42 -3.48
CA MET A 42 -7.22 -9.04 -2.17
C MET A 42 -8.61 -9.70 -2.05
N ASN A 43 -9.47 -9.59 -3.06
CA ASN A 43 -10.90 -9.96 -2.98
C ASN A 43 -11.59 -9.33 -1.74
N ALA A 44 -11.21 -8.10 -1.41
CA ALA A 44 -11.67 -7.43 -0.21
C ALA A 44 -13.00 -6.71 -0.43
N THR A 45 -13.82 -6.65 0.61
CA THR A 45 -14.93 -5.70 0.66
C THR A 45 -14.40 -4.34 1.12
N ARG A 46 -14.83 -3.25 0.46
CA ARG A 46 -14.38 -1.89 0.78
C ARG A 46 -15.52 -1.03 1.29
N ARG A 47 -15.24 -0.28 2.34
CA ARG A 47 -16.08 0.79 2.88
C ARG A 47 -15.28 2.09 2.91
N VAL A 48 -15.91 3.20 2.52
CA VAL A 48 -15.27 4.51 2.53
C VAL A 48 -15.99 5.40 3.54
N THR A 49 -15.22 6.00 4.45
CA THR A 49 -15.69 7.01 5.40
C THR A 49 -14.98 8.33 5.10
N ARG A 50 -15.72 9.41 4.93
CA ARG A 50 -15.17 10.74 4.66
C ARG A 50 -15.19 11.59 5.92
N ALA A 51 -14.05 12.18 6.24
CA ALA A 51 -13.89 13.21 7.26
C ALA A 51 -13.63 14.57 6.59
N ALA A 52 -13.52 15.61 7.38
CA ALA A 52 -13.29 16.98 6.86
C ALA A 52 -11.92 17.13 6.18
N THR A 53 -10.90 16.41 6.63
CA THR A 53 -9.50 16.56 6.20
C THR A 53 -8.98 15.39 5.36
N HIS A 54 -9.66 14.23 5.40
CA HIS A 54 -9.22 13.01 4.73
C HIS A 54 -10.37 12.03 4.55
N SER A 55 -10.15 10.99 3.78
CA SER A 55 -11.03 9.81 3.71
C SER A 55 -10.31 8.56 4.22
N ILE A 56 -11.08 7.62 4.74
CA ILE A 56 -10.60 6.34 5.23
C ILE A 56 -11.25 5.25 4.38
N HIS A 57 -10.43 4.47 3.71
CA HIS A 57 -10.83 3.31 2.93
C HIS A 57 -10.55 2.07 3.76
N GLU A 58 -11.58 1.49 4.33
CA GLU A 58 -11.48 0.25 5.09
C GLU A 58 -11.74 -0.93 4.17
N MET A 59 -10.78 -1.84 4.08
CA MET A 59 -10.85 -3.08 3.32
C MET A 59 -10.83 -4.26 4.26
N GLN A 60 -11.78 -5.17 4.07
CA GLN A 60 -11.84 -6.42 4.81
C GLN A 60 -11.63 -7.59 3.86
N THR A 61 -10.58 -8.37 4.10
CA THR A 61 -10.23 -9.53 3.29
C THR A 61 -10.93 -10.80 3.77
N PRO A 62 -11.15 -11.80 2.91
CA PRO A 62 -11.67 -13.11 3.31
C PRO A 62 -10.78 -13.83 4.34
N ALA A 63 -9.48 -13.52 4.36
CA ALA A 63 -8.53 -14.06 5.34
C ALA A 63 -8.65 -13.43 6.74
N GLY A 64 -9.57 -12.47 6.93
CA GLY A 64 -9.83 -11.80 8.21
C GLY A 64 -8.90 -10.63 8.52
N HIS A 65 -8.20 -10.08 7.52
CA HIS A 65 -7.49 -8.82 7.70
C HIS A 65 -8.42 -7.65 7.49
N VAL A 66 -8.27 -6.64 8.34
CA VAL A 66 -8.86 -5.32 8.17
C VAL A 66 -7.72 -4.34 7.89
N ILE A 67 -7.75 -3.72 6.73
CA ILE A 67 -6.76 -2.74 6.28
C ILE A 67 -7.48 -1.41 6.13
N ARG A 68 -6.91 -0.33 6.67
CA ARG A 68 -7.43 1.03 6.51
C ARG A 68 -6.37 1.88 5.86
N GLU A 69 -6.73 2.51 4.76
CA GLU A 69 -5.92 3.48 4.07
C GLU A 69 -6.47 4.87 4.28
N TYR A 70 -5.61 5.77 4.69
CA TYR A 70 -5.92 7.16 4.98
C TYR A 70 -5.50 8.01 3.79
N VAL A 71 -6.47 8.62 3.14
CA VAL A 71 -6.28 9.37 1.89
C VAL A 71 -6.54 10.84 2.13
N SER A 72 -5.61 11.69 1.76
CA SER A 72 -5.73 13.14 1.82
C SER A 72 -6.79 13.66 0.85
N LEU A 73 -7.22 14.91 0.99
CA LEU A 73 -8.12 15.55 0.03
C LEU A 73 -7.53 15.69 -1.38
N THR A 74 -6.19 15.60 -1.50
CA THR A 74 -5.49 15.59 -2.78
C THR A 74 -5.45 14.21 -3.43
N GLY A 75 -6.03 13.20 -2.79
CA GLY A 75 -6.09 11.83 -3.31
C GLY A 75 -4.82 11.02 -3.07
N THR A 76 -3.96 11.41 -2.12
CA THR A 76 -2.72 10.69 -1.81
C THR A 76 -2.89 9.88 -0.53
N VAL A 77 -2.48 8.62 -0.54
CA VAL A 77 -2.47 7.73 0.62
C VAL A 77 -1.32 8.14 1.54
N PHE A 78 -1.61 8.75 2.68
CA PHE A 78 -0.61 9.20 3.63
C PHE A 78 -0.38 8.25 4.80
N GLY A 79 -1.29 7.31 5.01
CA GLY A 79 -1.20 6.35 6.11
C GLY A 79 -1.95 5.06 5.81
N VAL A 80 -1.47 3.97 6.37
CA VAL A 80 -2.10 2.65 6.32
C VAL A 80 -2.04 2.00 7.69
N THR A 81 -3.13 1.34 8.08
CA THR A 81 -3.17 0.52 9.28
C THR A 81 -3.71 -0.86 8.93
N TRP A 82 -3.31 -1.84 9.69
CA TRP A 82 -3.78 -3.21 9.51
C TRP A 82 -3.95 -3.94 10.82
N GLN A 83 -4.88 -4.85 10.82
CA GLN A 83 -5.06 -5.83 11.89
C GLN A 83 -5.53 -7.16 11.28
N GLY A 84 -5.13 -8.28 11.88
CA GLY A 84 -5.54 -9.58 11.39
C GLY A 84 -4.87 -10.76 12.07
N PRO A 85 -5.23 -11.99 11.66
CA PRO A 85 -4.71 -13.21 12.25
C PRO A 85 -3.26 -13.50 11.85
N SER A 86 -2.75 -12.85 10.83
CA SER A 86 -1.38 -12.99 10.34
C SER A 86 -0.83 -11.63 9.90
N LYS A 87 0.46 -11.56 9.58
CA LYS A 87 1.05 -10.38 8.95
C LYS A 87 0.50 -10.26 7.53
N PRO A 88 0.02 -9.09 7.12
CA PRO A 88 -0.35 -8.85 5.73
C PRO A 88 0.89 -8.80 4.84
N ASP A 89 0.69 -8.75 3.52
CA ASP A 89 1.77 -8.45 2.59
C ASP A 89 2.21 -6.98 2.73
N LEU A 90 3.26 -6.78 3.54
CA LEU A 90 3.80 -5.44 3.79
C LEU A 90 4.41 -4.80 2.54
N LYS A 91 4.90 -5.61 1.59
CA LYS A 91 5.43 -5.08 0.33
C LYS A 91 4.31 -4.46 -0.50
N GLN A 92 3.14 -5.09 -0.51
CA GLN A 92 1.96 -4.56 -1.16
C GLN A 92 1.50 -3.26 -0.49
N LEU A 93 1.38 -3.24 0.85
CA LEU A 93 0.86 -2.08 1.59
C LEU A 93 1.81 -0.87 1.61
N LEU A 94 3.11 -1.10 1.62
CA LEU A 94 4.11 -0.04 1.75
C LEU A 94 4.73 0.38 0.41
N GLY A 95 4.55 -0.42 -0.65
CA GLY A 95 5.08 -0.14 -1.97
C GLY A 95 6.58 0.12 -1.96
N THR A 96 7.00 1.26 -2.51
CA THR A 96 8.42 1.67 -2.58
C THR A 96 9.06 1.88 -1.22
N HIS A 97 8.29 2.19 -0.18
CA HIS A 97 8.80 2.36 1.19
C HIS A 97 9.17 1.04 1.88
N PHE A 98 8.77 -0.10 1.31
CA PHE A 98 9.11 -1.40 1.85
C PHE A 98 10.61 -1.69 1.82
N ASP A 99 11.29 -1.33 0.73
CA ASP A 99 12.74 -1.54 0.60
C ASP A 99 13.51 -0.67 1.59
N GLU A 100 13.05 0.55 1.83
CA GLU A 100 13.60 1.46 2.86
C GLU A 100 13.43 0.86 4.26
N LEU A 101 12.23 0.34 4.56
CA LEU A 101 11.95 -0.36 5.80
C LEU A 101 12.91 -1.54 6.01
N GLN A 102 13.15 -2.36 4.98
CA GLN A 102 14.06 -3.51 5.06
C GLN A 102 15.51 -3.10 5.34
N GLN A 103 15.99 -2.01 4.74
CA GLN A 103 17.33 -1.51 4.98
C GLN A 103 17.53 -0.99 6.40
N THR A 104 16.48 -0.40 6.96
CA THR A 104 16.52 0.17 8.31
C THR A 104 16.25 -0.87 9.41
N ALA A 105 15.37 -1.82 9.13
CA ALA A 105 15.03 -2.89 10.05
C ALA A 105 16.19 -3.88 10.16
N LYS A 106 17.07 -3.68 11.14
CA LYS A 106 18.11 -4.66 11.45
C LYS A 106 17.48 -6.04 11.70
N PRO A 107 18.07 -7.13 11.19
CA PRO A 107 17.50 -8.49 11.34
C PRO A 107 17.19 -8.90 12.78
N ALA A 108 17.84 -8.28 13.77
CA ALA A 108 17.61 -8.54 15.18
C ALA A 108 16.29 -7.97 15.73
N ALA A 109 15.75 -6.88 15.15
CA ALA A 109 14.52 -6.24 15.62
C ALA A 109 13.25 -7.03 15.25
N ILE A 110 13.33 -7.86 14.21
CA ILE A 110 12.16 -8.61 13.70
C ILE A 110 11.85 -9.84 14.57
N ARG A 111 12.70 -10.18 15.53
CA ARG A 111 12.66 -11.52 16.15
C ARG A 111 11.61 -11.70 17.24
N ARG A 112 11.41 -10.77 18.14
CA ARG A 112 10.43 -10.91 19.24
C ARG A 112 10.09 -9.54 19.82
N GLY A 113 8.85 -9.11 19.69
CA GLY A 113 8.36 -7.87 20.28
C GLY A 113 7.86 -6.87 19.23
N PRO A 114 7.41 -5.70 19.65
CA PRO A 114 7.00 -4.62 18.77
C PRO A 114 8.17 -4.15 17.91
N VAL A 115 7.91 -3.91 16.62
CA VAL A 115 8.84 -3.25 15.71
C VAL A 115 8.40 -1.80 15.62
N VAL A 116 9.27 -0.88 15.98
CA VAL A 116 9.03 0.57 15.93
C VAL A 116 10.18 1.22 15.20
N ILE A 117 9.87 1.90 14.10
CA ILE A 117 10.81 2.64 13.26
C ILE A 117 10.25 4.02 13.04
N HIS A 118 10.96 5.03 13.49
CA HIS A 118 10.61 6.43 13.32
C HIS A 118 11.71 7.10 12.50
N GLN A 119 11.38 7.45 11.27
CA GLN A 119 12.22 8.22 10.36
C GLN A 119 11.51 9.51 9.96
N PRO A 120 12.22 10.53 9.47
CA PRO A 120 11.61 11.79 9.04
C PRO A 120 10.58 11.63 7.92
N ASN A 121 10.74 10.59 7.09
CA ASN A 121 9.92 10.30 5.92
C ASN A 121 8.97 9.12 6.12
N LEU A 122 9.20 8.25 7.11
CA LEU A 122 8.39 7.06 7.34
C LEU A 122 8.33 6.73 8.83
N VAL A 123 7.13 6.58 9.35
CA VAL A 123 6.88 5.96 10.66
C VAL A 123 6.25 4.61 10.41
N PHE A 124 6.82 3.57 11.01
CA PHE A 124 6.32 2.20 10.94
C PHE A 124 6.28 1.59 12.34
N GLU A 125 5.13 1.09 12.71
CA GLU A 125 4.92 0.41 13.97
C GLU A 125 4.15 -0.88 13.74
N MET A 126 4.63 -1.98 14.26
CA MET A 126 3.97 -3.27 14.19
C MET A 126 4.13 -4.01 15.49
N SER A 127 3.06 -4.58 15.96
CA SER A 127 3.05 -5.47 17.11
C SER A 127 2.18 -6.69 16.82
N GLY A 128 2.31 -7.71 17.63
CA GLY A 128 1.44 -8.86 17.53
C GLY A 128 2.03 -10.12 18.13
N HIS A 129 1.14 -11.05 18.35
CA HIS A 129 1.41 -12.42 18.75
C HIS A 129 0.56 -13.34 17.88
N MET A 130 0.64 -14.64 18.11
CA MET A 130 -0.10 -15.64 17.31
C MET A 130 -1.58 -15.25 17.14
N ARG A 131 -2.01 -15.15 15.89
CA ARG A 131 -3.38 -14.82 15.45
C ARG A 131 -3.87 -13.41 15.80
N ALA A 132 -2.99 -12.51 16.23
CA ALA A 132 -3.35 -11.12 16.53
C ALA A 132 -2.18 -10.20 16.17
N PHE A 133 -2.11 -9.81 14.93
CA PHE A 133 -1.12 -8.84 14.41
C PHE A 133 -1.82 -7.52 14.13
N SER A 134 -1.16 -6.45 14.46
CA SER A 134 -1.60 -5.09 14.13
C SER A 134 -0.39 -4.22 13.86
N GLY A 135 -0.60 -3.19 13.05
CA GLY A 135 0.42 -2.20 12.81
C GLY A 135 -0.11 -1.01 12.05
N ARG A 136 0.75 -0.03 11.92
CA ARG A 136 0.51 1.19 11.15
C ARG A 136 1.79 1.65 10.46
N ALA A 137 1.62 2.30 9.33
CA ALA A 137 2.67 3.06 8.69
C ALA A 137 2.09 4.36 8.15
N TYR A 138 2.84 5.43 8.21
CA TYR A 138 2.43 6.71 7.63
C TYR A 138 3.64 7.55 7.24
N LEU A 139 3.42 8.49 6.33
CA LEU A 139 4.41 9.45 5.85
C LEU A 139 4.17 10.79 6.56
N PRO A 140 4.98 11.17 7.56
CA PRO A 140 4.75 12.38 8.37
C PRO A 140 4.59 13.65 7.53
N GLN A 141 5.29 13.72 6.40
CA GLN A 141 5.28 14.88 5.49
C GLN A 141 3.98 15.01 4.68
N LEU A 142 3.18 13.93 4.57
CA LEU A 142 1.93 13.91 3.81
C LEU A 142 0.69 13.91 4.70
N VAL A 143 0.87 13.87 6.03
CA VAL A 143 -0.25 13.97 6.97
C VAL A 143 -0.88 15.35 6.85
N PRO A 144 -2.19 15.45 6.53
CA PRO A 144 -2.86 16.75 6.41
C PRO A 144 -2.85 17.53 7.73
N GLU A 145 -2.84 18.86 7.62
CA GLU A 145 -2.98 19.73 8.79
C GLU A 145 -4.26 19.41 9.57
N GLY A 146 -4.16 19.35 10.89
CA GLY A 146 -5.27 18.99 11.79
C GLY A 146 -5.49 17.50 11.98
N VAL A 147 -4.78 16.62 11.27
CA VAL A 147 -4.78 15.18 11.54
C VAL A 147 -3.67 14.85 12.51
N GLN A 148 -4.03 14.28 13.66
CA GLN A 148 -3.04 13.81 14.63
C GLN A 148 -2.55 12.41 14.23
N ALA A 149 -1.25 12.17 14.32
CA ALA A 149 -0.66 10.85 14.03
C ALA A 149 -1.28 9.72 14.87
N ASP A 150 -1.73 10.02 16.08
CA ASP A 150 -2.41 9.07 16.97
C ASP A 150 -3.81 8.68 16.51
N SER A 151 -4.41 9.44 15.60
CA SER A 151 -5.70 9.09 14.99
C SER A 151 -5.57 8.04 13.88
N ILE A 152 -4.36 7.80 13.38
CA ILE A 152 -4.05 6.74 12.39
C ILE A 152 -3.93 5.41 13.15
N ARG A 153 -5.07 4.66 13.24
CA ARG A 153 -5.17 3.41 14.01
C ARG A 153 -6.32 2.49 13.55
#